data_faf66b8ab8658bcf3f379acf8d6b775e
#
_entry.id   faf66b8ab8658bcf3f379acf8d6b775e
#
_cell.length_a   1.000
_cell.length_b   1.000
_cell.length_c   1.000
_cell.angle_alpha   90.00
_cell.angle_beta   90.00
_cell.angle_gamma   90.00
#
_symmetry.space_group_name_H-M   'P 1'
#
loop_
_entity.id
_entity.type
_entity.pdbx_description
1 polymer ?
#
loop_
_entity_poly.entity_id
_entity_poly.type
_entity_poly.pdbx_seq_one_letter_code
_entity_poly.pdbx_strand_id
1 'polypeptide(L)'
;RIAVIAAVVFAVALGVVTSSATAQQARYNARVGLPVDVREQARCVMANPVRFAEVAVDDLGANGTVYLEELVGRFGMNDVKFPMAIVWPELFLLVAAGVMSVRPASMAQRLLTVMIGFSTVAGVLLSQYLLWSVICGHVIEGVQGRYFLPIVPLALASFAVGPKVSGRVQSIAIAAVAVIANSVALVVLVQRYWI
;
A
#
# COMPACT_ATOMS: atom_id res chain seq x y z
N ARG A 1 -9.49 -20.96 -13.69
CA ARG A 1 -8.87 -21.86 -12.69
C ARG A 1 -7.71 -21.17 -11.95
N ILE A 2 -6.78 -20.50 -12.64
CA ILE A 2 -5.64 -19.77 -12.01
C ILE A 2 -6.15 -18.68 -11.05
N ALA A 3 -7.16 -17.89 -11.44
CA ALA A 3 -7.73 -16.84 -10.60
C ALA A 3 -8.34 -17.36 -9.30
N VAL A 4 -8.98 -18.54 -9.34
CA VAL A 4 -9.55 -19.19 -8.14
C VAL A 4 -8.43 -19.65 -7.21
N ILE A 5 -7.38 -20.28 -7.75
CA ILE A 5 -6.21 -20.69 -6.96
C ILE A 5 -5.53 -19.48 -6.33
N ALA A 6 -5.32 -18.39 -7.10
CA ALA A 6 -4.75 -17.15 -6.58
C ALA A 6 -5.59 -16.54 -5.46
N ALA A 7 -6.93 -16.52 -5.62
CA ALA A 7 -7.85 -16.03 -4.59
C ALA A 7 -7.81 -16.89 -3.32
N VAL A 8 -7.77 -18.21 -3.46
CA VAL A 8 -7.67 -19.13 -2.31
C VAL A 8 -6.32 -18.97 -1.60
N VAL A 9 -5.20 -18.92 -2.34
CA VAL A 9 -3.86 -18.70 -1.76
C VAL A 9 -3.80 -17.36 -1.05
N PHE A 10 -4.36 -16.32 -1.64
CA PHE A 10 -4.44 -14.99 -1.01
C PHE A 10 -5.26 -15.01 0.26
N ALA A 11 -6.44 -15.64 0.25
CA ALA A 11 -7.30 -15.75 1.43
C ALA A 11 -6.64 -16.55 2.56
N VAL A 12 -5.95 -17.65 2.24
CA VAL A 12 -5.20 -18.45 3.21
C VAL A 12 -4.01 -17.64 3.76
N ALA A 13 -3.24 -17.00 2.91
CA ALA A 13 -2.12 -16.14 3.35
C ALA A 13 -2.60 -15.01 4.24
N LEU A 14 -3.70 -14.35 3.88
CA LEU A 14 -4.31 -13.31 4.70
C LEU A 14 -4.77 -13.86 6.06
N GLY A 15 -5.39 -15.04 6.09
CA GLY A 15 -5.83 -15.71 7.32
C GLY A 15 -4.67 -16.05 8.25
N VAL A 16 -3.55 -16.55 7.70
CA VAL A 16 -2.34 -16.86 8.49
C VAL A 16 -1.68 -15.59 9.01
N VAL A 17 -1.55 -14.56 8.18
CA VAL A 17 -0.94 -13.27 8.58
C VAL A 17 -1.80 -12.59 9.64
N THR A 18 -3.12 -12.55 9.47
CA THR A 18 -4.01 -11.93 10.45
C THR A 18 -4.02 -12.66 11.78
N SER A 19 -3.99 -13.99 11.80
CA SER A 19 -3.97 -14.75 13.06
C SER A 19 -2.68 -14.55 13.85
N SER A 20 -1.52 -14.54 13.17
CA SER A 20 -0.23 -14.29 13.82
C SER A 20 -0.07 -12.83 14.28
N ALA A 21 -0.50 -11.88 13.45
CA ALA A 21 -0.48 -10.45 13.76
C ALA A 21 -1.39 -10.13 14.95
N THR A 22 -2.58 -10.76 15.02
CA THR A 22 -3.52 -10.58 16.13
C THR A 22 -2.90 -11.00 17.47
N ALA A 23 -2.18 -12.13 17.50
CA ALA A 23 -1.53 -12.59 18.73
C ALA A 23 -0.38 -11.67 19.19
N GLN A 24 0.39 -11.14 18.23
CA GLN A 24 1.46 -10.17 18.52
C GLN A 24 0.89 -8.82 18.95
N GLN A 25 -0.15 -8.36 18.30
CA GLN A 25 -0.79 -7.08 18.58
C GLN A 25 -1.46 -7.06 19.95
N ALA A 26 -2.13 -8.14 20.34
CA ALA A 26 -2.70 -8.26 21.67
C ALA A 26 -1.63 -8.11 22.77
N ARG A 27 -0.42 -8.67 22.54
CA ARG A 27 0.72 -8.52 23.45
C ARG A 27 1.27 -7.10 23.48
N TYR A 28 1.35 -6.44 22.34
CA TYR A 28 1.82 -5.06 22.22
C TYR A 28 0.84 -4.10 22.91
N ASN A 29 -0.45 -4.20 22.60
CA ASN A 29 -1.49 -3.34 23.16
C ASN A 29 -1.60 -3.48 24.67
N ALA A 30 -1.46 -4.69 25.21
CA ALA A 30 -1.42 -4.91 26.65
C ALA A 30 -0.23 -4.18 27.32
N ARG A 31 0.91 -4.04 26.63
CA ARG A 31 2.09 -3.31 27.15
C ARG A 31 1.94 -1.80 27.11
N VAL A 32 1.24 -1.25 26.10
CA VAL A 32 1.07 0.20 25.90
C VAL A 32 -0.23 0.74 26.48
N GLY A 33 -1.11 -0.13 27.04
CA GLY A 33 -2.38 0.28 27.63
C GLY A 33 -3.40 0.80 26.62
N LEU A 34 -3.26 0.48 25.33
CA LEU A 34 -4.22 0.91 24.30
C LEU A 34 -5.51 0.07 24.40
N PRO A 35 -6.68 0.70 24.37
CA PRO A 35 -7.96 0.02 24.39
C PRO A 35 -8.29 -0.57 23.01
N VAL A 36 -7.56 -1.61 22.60
CA VAL A 36 -7.76 -2.32 21.34
C VAL A 36 -8.18 -3.76 21.64
N ASP A 37 -9.36 -4.14 21.17
CA ASP A 37 -9.88 -5.50 21.18
C ASP A 37 -10.43 -5.84 19.78
N VAL A 38 -9.77 -6.80 19.12
CA VAL A 38 -10.11 -7.22 17.76
C VAL A 38 -11.54 -7.77 17.65
N ARG A 39 -12.02 -8.47 18.69
CA ARG A 39 -13.36 -9.07 18.67
C ARG A 39 -14.44 -7.99 18.81
N GLU A 40 -14.23 -7.05 19.72
CA GLU A 40 -15.14 -5.93 19.87
C GLU A 40 -15.13 -5.02 18.67
N GLN A 41 -13.96 -4.72 18.12
CA GLN A 41 -13.82 -3.96 16.91
C GLN A 41 -14.52 -4.63 15.71
N ALA A 42 -14.38 -5.96 15.56
CA ALA A 42 -15.11 -6.71 14.54
C ALA A 42 -16.63 -6.64 14.74
N ARG A 43 -17.12 -6.69 15.98
CA ARG A 43 -18.55 -6.48 16.27
C ARG A 43 -19.03 -5.10 15.84
N CYS A 44 -18.24 -4.05 16.08
CA CYS A 44 -18.55 -2.69 15.62
C CYS A 44 -18.69 -2.62 14.11
N VAL A 45 -17.74 -3.21 13.37
CA VAL A 45 -17.77 -3.26 11.90
C VAL A 45 -18.99 -4.04 11.40
N MET A 46 -19.28 -5.20 11.99
CA MET A 46 -20.44 -6.01 11.61
C MET A 46 -21.78 -5.35 11.95
N ALA A 47 -21.85 -4.62 13.05
CA ALA A 47 -23.05 -3.91 13.46
C ALA A 47 -23.34 -2.70 12.56
N ASN A 48 -22.31 -2.03 12.05
CA ASN A 48 -22.46 -0.89 11.16
C ASN A 48 -21.33 -0.83 10.10
N PRO A 49 -21.41 -1.64 9.03
CA PRO A 49 -20.40 -1.64 7.97
C PRO A 49 -20.33 -0.32 7.18
N VAL A 50 -21.42 0.43 7.12
CA VAL A 50 -21.45 1.75 6.46
C VAL A 50 -20.55 2.73 7.20
N ARG A 51 -20.62 2.76 8.52
CA ARG A 51 -19.73 3.60 9.33
C ARG A 51 -18.26 3.27 9.11
N PHE A 52 -17.91 1.98 9.02
CA PHE A 52 -16.53 1.59 8.68
C PHE A 52 -16.12 2.12 7.30
N ALA A 53 -17.02 2.03 6.31
CA ALA A 53 -16.75 2.57 4.97
C ALA A 53 -16.54 4.10 4.99
N GLU A 54 -17.34 4.83 5.76
CA GLU A 54 -17.17 6.29 5.97
C GLU A 54 -15.80 6.59 6.59
N VAL A 55 -15.43 5.91 7.68
CA VAL A 55 -14.12 6.08 8.33
C VAL A 55 -12.98 5.77 7.35
N ALA A 56 -13.11 4.73 6.51
CA ALA A 56 -12.10 4.37 5.52
C ALA A 56 -11.96 5.43 4.40
N VAL A 57 -13.08 6.00 3.94
CA VAL A 57 -13.07 7.07 2.93
C VAL A 57 -12.49 8.36 3.51
N ASP A 58 -12.85 8.72 4.73
CA ASP A 58 -12.34 9.90 5.43
C ASP A 58 -10.83 9.78 5.67
N ASP A 59 -10.36 8.60 6.07
CA ASP A 59 -8.93 8.33 6.25
C ASP A 59 -8.15 8.45 4.92
N LEU A 60 -8.65 7.86 3.84
CA LEU A 60 -8.04 8.00 2.51
C LEU A 60 -8.05 9.45 2.03
N GLY A 61 -9.10 10.22 2.32
CA GLY A 61 -9.20 11.63 1.98
C GLY A 61 -8.20 12.50 2.76
N ALA A 62 -8.06 12.23 4.05
CA ALA A 62 -7.17 12.99 4.94
C ALA A 62 -5.69 12.61 4.76
N ASN A 63 -5.39 11.33 4.61
CA ASN A 63 -4.03 10.78 4.65
C ASN A 63 -3.51 10.26 3.31
N GLY A 64 -4.30 10.29 2.23
CA GLY A 64 -3.94 9.71 0.95
C GLY A 64 -2.64 10.25 0.34
N THR A 65 -2.37 11.55 0.48
CA THR A 65 -1.10 12.16 0.06
C THR A 65 0.09 11.64 0.87
N VAL A 66 -0.11 11.46 2.18
CA VAL A 66 0.93 10.89 3.07
C VAL A 66 1.22 9.45 2.67
N TYR A 67 0.19 8.66 2.34
CA TYR A 67 0.37 7.27 1.88
C TYR A 67 1.12 7.20 0.54
N LEU A 68 0.88 8.14 -0.38
CA LEU A 68 1.66 8.24 -1.62
C LEU A 68 3.13 8.58 -1.35
N GLU A 69 3.40 9.50 -0.42
CA GLU A 69 4.77 9.82 0.00
C GLU A 69 5.45 8.60 0.64
N GLU A 70 4.74 7.88 1.49
CA GLU A 70 5.25 6.69 2.18
C GLU A 70 5.50 5.51 1.24
N LEU A 71 4.86 5.51 0.08
CA LEU A 71 5.00 4.44 -0.90
C LEU A 71 6.42 4.36 -1.45
N VAL A 72 7.10 5.50 -1.64
CA VAL A 72 8.45 5.59 -2.22
C VAL A 72 9.39 6.50 -1.45
N GLY A 73 8.90 7.34 -0.55
CA GLY A 73 9.65 8.45 0.04
C GLY A 73 9.89 8.38 1.55
N ARG A 74 9.48 7.30 2.22
CA ARG A 74 9.69 7.13 3.66
C ARG A 74 10.24 5.76 3.99
N PHE A 75 11.28 5.73 4.83
CA PHE A 75 11.97 4.52 5.27
C PHE A 75 11.96 4.38 6.80
N GLY A 76 12.33 3.18 7.26
CA GLY A 76 12.30 2.86 8.68
C GLY A 76 10.86 2.80 9.23
N MET A 77 10.64 3.36 10.40
CA MET A 77 9.30 3.54 11.00
C MET A 77 8.72 4.92 10.67
N ASN A 78 8.86 5.37 9.40
CA ASN A 78 8.49 6.70 8.90
C ASN A 78 9.36 7.85 9.45
N ASP A 79 10.48 7.53 10.05
CA ASP A 79 11.41 8.49 10.63
C ASP A 79 12.40 9.11 9.63
N VAL A 80 12.63 8.42 8.50
CA VAL A 80 13.48 8.92 7.41
C VAL A 80 12.61 9.35 6.23
N LYS A 81 12.59 10.66 5.96
CA LYS A 81 11.86 11.26 4.83
C LYS A 81 12.83 11.63 3.72
N PHE A 82 12.48 11.26 2.50
CA PHE A 82 13.19 11.73 1.32
C PHE A 82 12.75 13.14 0.91
N PRO A 83 13.67 13.90 0.27
CA PRO A 83 13.30 15.16 -0.33
C PRO A 83 12.19 14.99 -1.38
N MET A 84 11.15 15.81 -1.31
CA MET A 84 10.02 15.78 -2.26
C MET A 84 10.45 15.94 -3.71
N ALA A 85 11.56 16.65 -3.95
CA ALA A 85 12.18 16.76 -5.27
C ALA A 85 12.60 15.42 -5.89
N ILE A 86 12.68 14.35 -5.09
CA ILE A 86 13.00 12.99 -5.56
C ILE A 86 11.74 12.13 -5.59
N VAL A 87 10.90 12.22 -4.58
CA VAL A 87 9.67 11.42 -4.44
C VAL A 87 8.72 11.60 -5.64
N TRP A 88 8.45 12.84 -6.04
CA TRP A 88 7.55 13.11 -7.15
C TRP A 88 8.06 12.64 -8.52
N PRO A 89 9.32 12.87 -8.91
CA PRO A 89 9.89 12.28 -10.13
C PRO A 89 9.85 10.75 -10.13
N GLU A 90 10.11 10.09 -9.00
CA GLU A 90 10.03 8.63 -8.90
C GLU A 90 8.61 8.12 -9.11
N LEU A 91 7.63 8.71 -8.44
CA LEU A 91 6.22 8.37 -8.65
C LEU A 91 5.80 8.59 -10.11
N PHE A 92 6.18 9.73 -10.70
CA PHE A 92 5.89 10.02 -12.09
C PHE A 92 6.48 8.97 -13.03
N LEU A 93 7.74 8.57 -12.81
CA LEU A 93 8.41 7.57 -13.65
C LEU A 93 7.82 6.18 -13.45
N LEU A 94 7.44 5.83 -12.24
CA LEU A 94 6.75 4.58 -11.95
C LEU A 94 5.43 4.51 -12.74
N VAL A 95 4.64 5.59 -12.70
CA VAL A 95 3.39 5.70 -13.46
C VAL A 95 3.66 5.67 -14.96
N ALA A 96 4.61 6.45 -15.46
CA ALA A 96 4.97 6.48 -16.88
C ALA A 96 5.44 5.11 -17.36
N ALA A 97 6.29 4.43 -16.61
CA ALA A 97 6.76 3.08 -16.93
C ALA A 97 5.61 2.07 -17.03
N GLY A 98 4.66 2.12 -16.11
CA GLY A 98 3.51 1.24 -16.11
C GLY A 98 2.53 1.52 -17.24
N VAL A 99 2.20 2.79 -17.48
CA VAL A 99 1.28 3.20 -18.55
C VAL A 99 1.86 2.93 -19.94
N MET A 100 3.18 3.06 -20.12
CA MET A 100 3.89 2.78 -21.38
C MET A 100 4.28 1.31 -21.54
N SER A 101 3.70 0.41 -20.76
CA SER A 101 3.96 -1.04 -20.82
C SER A 101 3.61 -1.65 -22.20
N VAL A 102 4.25 -2.78 -22.51
CA VAL A 102 4.35 -3.36 -23.85
C VAL A 102 3.02 -3.80 -24.46
N ARG A 103 2.00 -4.07 -23.67
CA ARG A 103 0.69 -4.52 -24.17
C ARG A 103 -0.46 -3.82 -23.45
N PRO A 104 -1.43 -3.28 -24.18
CA PRO A 104 -2.63 -2.73 -23.58
C PRO A 104 -3.44 -3.85 -22.92
N ALA A 105 -3.92 -3.60 -21.70
CA ALA A 105 -4.78 -4.53 -20.99
C ALA A 105 -6.18 -4.59 -21.63
N SER A 106 -6.75 -5.80 -21.74
CA SER A 106 -8.15 -5.96 -22.11
C SER A 106 -9.09 -5.39 -21.05
N MET A 107 -10.34 -5.09 -21.43
CA MET A 107 -11.34 -4.59 -20.47
C MET A 107 -11.54 -5.55 -19.28
N ALA A 108 -11.58 -6.85 -19.53
CA ALA A 108 -11.69 -7.84 -18.48
C ALA A 108 -10.50 -7.83 -17.51
N GLN A 109 -9.27 -7.66 -18.04
CA GLN A 109 -8.07 -7.54 -17.20
C GLN A 109 -8.10 -6.26 -16.37
N ARG A 110 -8.50 -5.14 -16.96
CA ARG A 110 -8.64 -3.86 -16.24
C ARG A 110 -9.64 -3.98 -15.09
N LEU A 111 -10.83 -4.53 -15.37
CA LEU A 111 -11.85 -4.73 -14.34
C LEU A 111 -11.36 -5.63 -13.22
N LEU A 112 -10.76 -6.77 -13.57
CA LEU A 112 -10.19 -7.70 -12.58
C LEU A 112 -9.13 -7.01 -11.71
N THR A 113 -8.24 -6.21 -12.30
CA THR A 113 -7.19 -5.52 -11.55
C THR A 113 -7.76 -4.42 -10.64
N VAL A 114 -8.77 -3.69 -11.10
CA VAL A 114 -9.48 -2.70 -10.27
C VAL A 114 -10.14 -3.39 -9.07
N MET A 115 -10.80 -4.54 -9.30
CA MET A 115 -11.41 -5.31 -8.20
C MET A 115 -10.37 -5.83 -7.21
N ILE A 116 -9.25 -6.38 -7.68
CA ILE A 116 -8.14 -6.83 -6.82
C ILE A 116 -7.57 -5.64 -6.04
N GLY A 117 -7.31 -4.52 -6.71
CA GLY A 117 -6.80 -3.30 -6.09
C GLY A 117 -7.72 -2.80 -4.99
N PHE A 118 -9.01 -2.66 -5.30
CA PHE A 118 -10.02 -2.24 -4.32
C PHE A 118 -10.08 -3.19 -3.12
N SER A 119 -10.15 -4.51 -3.38
CA SER A 119 -10.19 -5.50 -2.30
C SER A 119 -8.94 -5.47 -1.43
N THR A 120 -7.77 -5.21 -2.01
CA THR A 120 -6.52 -5.10 -1.25
C THR A 120 -6.50 -3.84 -0.40
N VAL A 121 -6.90 -2.68 -0.95
CA VAL A 121 -7.01 -1.43 -0.17
C VAL A 121 -7.99 -1.61 0.99
N ALA A 122 -9.19 -2.12 0.72
CA ALA A 122 -10.19 -2.37 1.74
C ALA A 122 -9.68 -3.36 2.81
N GLY A 123 -8.98 -4.42 2.39
CA GLY A 123 -8.37 -5.40 3.29
C GLY A 123 -7.28 -4.80 4.18
N VAL A 124 -6.42 -3.94 3.64
CA VAL A 124 -5.40 -3.21 4.43
C VAL A 124 -6.08 -2.31 5.45
N LEU A 125 -7.01 -1.45 5.04
CA LEU A 125 -7.72 -0.54 5.94
C LEU A 125 -8.48 -1.30 7.03
N LEU A 126 -9.19 -2.37 6.66
CA LEU A 126 -9.90 -3.22 7.62
C LEU A 126 -8.95 -3.88 8.61
N SER A 127 -7.83 -4.42 8.14
CA SER A 127 -6.86 -5.06 9.03
C SER A 127 -6.25 -4.08 10.02
N GLN A 128 -5.91 -2.87 9.58
CA GLN A 128 -5.39 -1.81 10.45
C GLN A 128 -6.46 -1.33 11.44
N TYR A 129 -7.69 -1.15 10.98
CA TYR A 129 -8.80 -0.78 11.85
C TYR A 129 -9.07 -1.82 12.94
N LEU A 130 -8.98 -3.11 12.60
CA LEU A 130 -9.19 -4.20 13.57
C LEU A 130 -8.04 -4.35 14.58
N LEU A 131 -6.79 -4.13 14.12
CA LEU A 131 -5.60 -4.47 14.89
C LEU A 131 -4.97 -3.29 15.65
N TRP A 132 -5.17 -2.05 15.14
CA TRP A 132 -4.45 -0.88 15.64
C TRP A 132 -5.35 0.24 16.14
N SER A 133 -6.59 0.33 15.66
CA SER A 133 -7.46 1.44 16.01
C SER A 133 -8.19 1.21 17.34
N VAL A 134 -8.52 2.30 18.00
CA VAL A 134 -9.36 2.28 19.21
C VAL A 134 -10.72 1.66 18.90
N ILE A 135 -11.28 0.91 19.85
CA ILE A 135 -12.57 0.20 19.68
C ILE A 135 -13.65 1.19 19.22
N CYS A 136 -14.32 0.86 18.13
CA CYS A 136 -15.35 1.68 17.48
C CYS A 136 -14.89 3.11 17.14
N GLY A 137 -13.59 3.35 17.00
CA GLY A 137 -12.99 4.66 16.73
C GLY A 137 -13.39 5.24 15.37
N HIS A 138 -13.10 6.53 15.20
CA HIS A 138 -13.36 7.28 13.96
C HIS A 138 -12.12 7.45 13.09
N VAL A 139 -11.00 6.84 13.46
CA VAL A 139 -9.71 6.98 12.77
C VAL A 139 -9.11 5.59 12.59
N ILE A 140 -8.48 5.38 11.43
CA ILE A 140 -7.71 4.17 11.18
C ILE A 140 -6.24 4.47 11.51
N GLU A 141 -5.74 3.82 12.56
CA GLU A 141 -4.35 3.99 12.97
C GLU A 141 -3.44 2.94 12.33
N GLY A 142 -2.16 3.25 12.18
CA GLY A 142 -1.13 2.31 11.75
C GLY A 142 -1.07 2.02 10.25
N VAL A 143 -1.89 2.68 9.42
CA VAL A 143 -1.79 2.55 7.95
C VAL A 143 -0.50 3.19 7.48
N GLN A 144 0.20 2.49 6.59
CA GLN A 144 1.43 2.98 5.97
C GLN A 144 1.36 2.77 4.47
N GLY A 145 1.79 3.76 3.68
CA GLY A 145 1.73 3.73 2.22
C GLY A 145 2.40 2.50 1.59
N ARG A 146 3.48 2.00 2.20
CA ARG A 146 4.17 0.77 1.75
C ARG A 146 3.30 -0.49 1.73
N TYR A 147 2.20 -0.54 2.47
CA TYR A 147 1.27 -1.68 2.40
C TYR A 147 0.55 -1.76 1.07
N PHE A 148 0.52 -0.67 0.31
CA PHE A 148 -0.07 -0.62 -1.02
C PHE A 148 0.91 -0.94 -2.15
N LEU A 149 2.22 -1.12 -1.86
CA LEU A 149 3.24 -1.46 -2.86
C LEU A 149 2.87 -2.66 -3.75
N PRO A 150 2.30 -3.77 -3.23
CA PRO A 150 1.94 -4.91 -4.08
C PRO A 150 0.88 -4.62 -5.14
N ILE A 151 0.05 -3.57 -4.93
CA ILE A 151 -1.02 -3.20 -5.86
C ILE A 151 -0.50 -2.34 -7.01
N VAL A 152 0.58 -1.58 -6.78
CA VAL A 152 1.08 -0.59 -7.73
C VAL A 152 1.39 -1.19 -9.11
N PRO A 153 2.16 -2.27 -9.24
CA PRO A 153 2.43 -2.89 -10.55
C PRO A 153 1.15 -3.34 -11.27
N LEU A 154 0.19 -3.88 -10.52
CA LEU A 154 -1.09 -4.33 -11.06
C LEU A 154 -1.92 -3.15 -11.56
N ALA A 155 -2.05 -2.09 -10.76
CA ALA A 155 -2.76 -0.87 -11.14
C ALA A 155 -2.15 -0.26 -12.39
N LEU A 156 -0.84 -0.10 -12.43
CA LEU A 156 -0.12 0.47 -13.57
C LEU A 156 -0.29 -0.37 -14.84
N ALA A 157 -0.20 -1.70 -14.73
CA ALA A 157 -0.41 -2.60 -15.85
C ALA A 157 -1.84 -2.51 -16.44
N SER A 158 -2.85 -2.17 -15.62
CA SER A 158 -4.23 -2.01 -16.08
C SER A 158 -4.42 -0.78 -16.96
N PHE A 159 -3.65 0.27 -16.73
CA PHE A 159 -3.69 1.51 -17.49
C PHE A 159 -2.72 1.51 -18.69
N ALA A 160 -2.03 0.39 -18.94
CA ALA A 160 -1.10 0.29 -20.06
C ALA A 160 -1.78 0.58 -21.41
N VAL A 161 -1.22 1.55 -22.13
CA VAL A 161 -1.71 1.98 -23.47
C VAL A 161 -0.79 1.53 -24.60
N GLY A 162 0.29 0.83 -24.27
CA GLY A 162 1.31 0.38 -25.23
C GLY A 162 2.46 1.38 -25.41
N PRO A 163 3.57 0.93 -25.97
CA PRO A 163 4.79 1.73 -26.08
C PRO A 163 4.63 2.83 -27.14
N LYS A 164 4.80 4.08 -26.71
CA LYS A 164 4.91 5.25 -27.59
C LYS A 164 6.37 5.65 -27.87
N VAL A 165 7.30 5.05 -27.14
CA VAL A 165 8.74 5.34 -27.19
C VAL A 165 9.50 4.03 -27.37
N SER A 166 10.68 4.09 -28.02
CA SER A 166 11.56 2.92 -28.16
C SER A 166 11.79 2.26 -26.78
N GLY A 167 11.54 0.95 -26.70
CA GLY A 167 11.71 0.21 -25.43
C GLY A 167 13.12 0.34 -24.84
N ARG A 168 14.15 0.55 -25.69
CA ARG A 168 15.52 0.80 -25.23
C ARG A 168 15.67 2.14 -24.51
N VAL A 169 15.07 3.21 -25.05
CA VAL A 169 15.11 4.54 -24.40
C VAL A 169 14.35 4.52 -23.10
N GLN A 170 13.17 3.89 -23.08
CA GLN A 170 12.38 3.71 -21.88
C GLN A 170 13.14 2.94 -20.79
N SER A 171 13.78 1.82 -21.13
CA SER A 171 14.56 1.01 -20.19
C SER A 171 15.74 1.78 -19.61
N ILE A 172 16.46 2.55 -20.45
CA ILE A 172 17.58 3.39 -20.00
C ILE A 172 17.10 4.47 -19.04
N ALA A 173 16.00 5.16 -19.37
CA ALA A 173 15.44 6.21 -18.53
C ALA A 173 15.00 5.66 -17.15
N ILE A 174 14.29 4.53 -17.13
CA ILE A 174 13.88 3.88 -15.90
C ILE A 174 15.09 3.45 -15.07
N ALA A 175 16.10 2.82 -15.70
CA ALA A 175 17.31 2.39 -15.02
C ALA A 175 18.11 3.58 -14.44
N ALA A 176 18.26 4.66 -15.19
CA ALA A 176 18.98 5.85 -14.74
C ALA A 176 18.30 6.46 -13.51
N VAL A 177 16.98 6.59 -13.52
CA VAL A 177 16.26 7.14 -12.37
C VAL A 177 16.30 6.20 -11.17
N ALA A 178 16.13 4.89 -11.38
CA ALA A 178 16.26 3.92 -10.30
C ALA A 178 17.66 3.99 -9.65
N VAL A 179 18.73 4.14 -10.44
CA VAL A 179 20.09 4.30 -9.90
C VAL A 179 20.24 5.59 -9.11
N ILE A 180 19.76 6.72 -9.63
CA ILE A 180 19.83 8.02 -8.95
C ILE A 180 19.06 7.95 -7.63
N ALA A 181 17.83 7.47 -7.65
CA ALA A 181 16.98 7.36 -6.49
C ALA A 181 17.58 6.47 -5.39
N ASN A 182 18.06 5.26 -5.76
CA ASN A 182 18.71 4.39 -4.80
C ASN A 182 20.02 4.97 -4.25
N SER A 183 20.78 5.73 -5.06
CA SER A 183 21.99 6.40 -4.60
C SER A 183 21.67 7.48 -3.57
N VAL A 184 20.65 8.30 -3.81
CA VAL A 184 20.20 9.30 -2.85
C VAL A 184 19.64 8.66 -1.60
N ALA A 185 18.86 7.57 -1.74
CA ALA A 185 18.37 6.79 -0.63
C ALA A 185 19.51 6.33 0.28
N LEU A 186 20.55 5.78 -0.31
CA LEU A 186 21.73 5.31 0.42
C LEU A 186 22.41 6.46 1.16
N VAL A 187 22.61 7.62 0.52
CA VAL A 187 23.20 8.79 1.17
C VAL A 187 22.37 9.26 2.36
N VAL A 188 21.05 9.39 2.21
CA VAL A 188 20.13 9.80 3.28
C VAL A 188 20.17 8.81 4.45
N LEU A 189 20.18 7.50 4.15
CA LEU A 189 20.25 6.47 5.18
C LEU A 189 21.59 6.47 5.91
N VAL A 190 22.71 6.64 5.19
CA VAL A 190 24.04 6.74 5.79
C VAL A 190 24.11 7.95 6.70
N GLN A 191 23.65 9.12 6.25
CA GLN A 191 23.63 10.35 7.07
C GLN A 191 22.78 10.18 8.35
N ARG A 192 21.67 9.43 8.26
CA ARG A 192 20.75 9.24 9.41
C ARG A 192 21.29 8.27 10.46
N TYR A 193 21.97 7.21 10.04
CA TYR A 193 22.29 6.10 10.95
C TYR A 193 23.79 5.98 11.28
N TRP A 194 24.68 6.64 10.54
CA TRP A 194 26.13 6.53 10.71
C TRP A 194 26.91 7.86 10.86
N ILE A 195 26.24 8.99 10.68
CA ILE A 195 26.79 10.32 10.90
C ILE A 195 25.89 11.10 11.84
#